data_ccadb9a628a9c7fb6f7766633f79c764
#
_entry.id   ccadb9a628a9c7fb6f7766633f79c764
#
_cell.length_a   1.000
_cell.length_b   1.000
_cell.length_c   1.000
_cell.angle_alpha   90.00
_cell.angle_beta   90.00
_cell.angle_gamma   90.00
#
_symmetry.space_group_name_H-M   'P 1'
#
loop_
_entity.id
_entity.type
_entity.pdbx_description
1 polymer ?
#
loop_
_entity_poly.entity_id
_entity_poly.type
_entity_poly.pdbx_seq_one_letter_code
_entity_poly.pdbx_strand_id
1 'polypeptide(L)'
;SPAGAESTAPAADTAEETSTASSSSSTVASSAESSAAESSEASEGASASKEPGNEKLEKSVAKAYDIFAPVAPKELFALFDRCDSTGGDDSYNCSGPEVGQFQFFRSHSKAKQTTQVLTELRSSQVIEDDGDRVVGWSTLGTTAVITVVDNKEGMVMQQMISSDQEDPEEKIKELGLAK
;
A
#
# COMPACT_ATOMS: atom_id res chain seq x y z
N SER A 1 -3.97 -60.42 -11.68
CA SER A 1 -5.45 -60.50 -11.49
C SER A 1 -5.81 -60.32 -10.06
N PRO A 2 -6.96 -59.92 -9.86
CA PRO A 2 -7.74 -58.78 -10.33
C PRO A 2 -8.51 -58.07 -9.20
N ALA A 3 -9.22 -57.08 -9.68
CA ALA A 3 -10.48 -56.63 -9.17
C ALA A 3 -10.46 -55.91 -7.82
N GLY A 4 -10.96 -54.84 -7.81
CA GLY A 4 -12.27 -54.32 -8.06
C GLY A 4 -12.78 -53.73 -6.80
N ALA A 5 -13.26 -52.54 -6.88
CA ALA A 5 -14.27 -52.11 -5.96
C ALA A 5 -14.52 -50.64 -6.11
N GLU A 6 -15.48 -50.48 -6.43
CA GLU A 6 -16.69 -49.67 -6.24
C GLU A 6 -16.57 -48.73 -5.09
N SER A 7 -16.55 -47.53 -5.48
CA SER A 7 -16.78 -46.40 -4.63
C SER A 7 -18.20 -45.93 -4.85
N THR A 8 -19.02 -46.15 -3.90
CA THR A 8 -20.31 -45.50 -3.81
C THR A 8 -20.17 -44.22 -2.99
N ALA A 9 -20.40 -43.15 -3.65
CA ALA A 9 -20.78 -41.91 -3.02
C ALA A 9 -22.25 -41.97 -2.61
N PRO A 10 -22.64 -41.39 -1.52
CA PRO A 10 -23.99 -40.92 -1.39
C PRO A 10 -24.07 -39.40 -1.43
N ALA A 11 -25.02 -39.08 -2.18
CA ALA A 11 -25.58 -37.81 -2.49
C ALA A 11 -26.13 -37.05 -1.29
N ALA A 12 -26.09 -35.76 -1.50
CA ALA A 12 -27.14 -34.80 -1.22
C ALA A 12 -27.93 -34.92 0.07
N ASP A 13 -27.88 -33.87 0.82
CA ASP A 13 -29.12 -33.42 1.41
C ASP A 13 -29.17 -31.89 1.43
N THR A 14 -30.13 -31.44 0.74
CA THR A 14 -30.76 -30.17 0.62
C THR A 14 -31.38 -29.78 1.95
N ALA A 15 -31.05 -28.61 2.43
CA ALA A 15 -31.93 -27.90 3.33
C ALA A 15 -31.95 -26.43 2.99
N GLU A 16 -32.99 -26.09 2.28
CA GLU A 16 -33.59 -24.76 2.27
C GLU A 16 -34.02 -24.39 3.68
N GLU A 17 -33.72 -23.20 4.04
CA GLU A 17 -34.58 -22.40 4.89
C GLU A 17 -34.29 -20.95 4.63
N THR A 18 -34.99 -20.35 3.82
CA THR A 18 -36.05 -19.34 3.93
C THR A 18 -36.10 -18.60 5.23
N SER A 19 -36.14 -17.37 5.06
CA SER A 19 -36.89 -16.43 5.86
C SER A 19 -36.03 -15.38 6.50
N THR A 20 -36.30 -14.25 6.43
CA THR A 20 -37.39 -13.32 6.25
C THR A 20 -36.84 -11.94 6.47
N ALA A 21 -37.19 -11.11 5.58
CA ALA A 21 -37.06 -9.68 5.71
C ALA A 21 -37.71 -9.19 7.01
N SER A 22 -37.04 -8.28 7.65
CA SER A 22 -37.72 -7.32 8.49
C SER A 22 -37.09 -5.96 8.27
N SER A 23 -37.77 -5.25 7.45
CA SER A 23 -37.77 -3.83 7.35
C SER A 23 -38.10 -3.20 8.69
N SER A 24 -37.29 -2.26 9.10
CA SER A 24 -37.75 -1.21 9.98
C SER A 24 -37.06 0.09 9.58
N SER A 25 -37.78 0.77 8.78
CA SER A 25 -37.64 2.20 8.56
C SER A 25 -37.82 2.94 9.89
N SER A 26 -36.88 3.79 10.16
CA SER A 26 -37.12 4.95 11.02
C SER A 26 -36.36 6.12 10.50
N THR A 27 -37.06 6.85 9.71
CA THR A 27 -36.85 8.25 9.45
C THR A 27 -36.93 9.04 10.75
N VAL A 28 -35.98 9.84 11.03
CA VAL A 28 -36.20 11.16 11.59
C VAL A 28 -35.10 12.08 11.08
N ALA A 29 -35.60 13.02 10.36
CA ALA A 29 -34.91 14.17 9.88
C ALA A 29 -34.68 15.18 11.00
N SER A 30 -33.86 16.16 10.64
CA SER A 30 -33.81 17.51 11.24
C SER A 30 -32.81 17.61 12.38
N SER A 31 -31.86 18.47 12.34
CA SER A 31 -31.89 19.88 12.01
C SER A 31 -30.52 20.39 11.70
N ALA A 32 -30.47 21.21 10.71
CA ALA A 32 -29.43 22.17 10.46
C ALA A 32 -29.33 23.16 11.63
N GLU A 33 -28.12 23.55 11.91
CA GLU A 33 -27.76 24.92 12.26
C GLU A 33 -26.24 24.97 12.30
N SER A 34 -25.60 25.47 11.29
CA SER A 34 -25.23 26.84 11.12
C SER A 34 -24.50 27.41 12.34
N SER A 35 -23.21 27.35 12.30
CA SER A 35 -22.41 28.41 12.90
C SER A 35 -21.10 28.48 12.14
N ALA A 36 -21.09 29.42 11.26
CA ALA A 36 -19.92 30.07 10.74
C ALA A 36 -19.13 30.68 11.91
N ALA A 37 -17.92 30.32 12.03
CA ALA A 37 -16.95 31.15 12.71
C ALA A 37 -15.73 31.23 11.85
N GLU A 38 -15.62 32.32 11.20
CA GLU A 38 -14.43 32.91 10.67
C GLU A 38 -13.29 32.75 11.66
N SER A 39 -12.20 32.25 11.17
CA SER A 39 -10.94 32.78 11.58
C SER A 39 -9.95 32.59 10.45
N SER A 40 -9.93 33.54 9.59
CA SER A 40 -8.82 33.86 8.75
C SER A 40 -7.75 34.45 9.64
N GLU A 41 -6.66 33.76 9.76
CA GLU A 41 -5.39 34.39 9.99
C GLU A 41 -4.39 33.69 9.10
N ALA A 42 -4.21 34.29 7.96
CA ALA A 42 -3.09 34.07 7.11
C ALA A 42 -1.84 34.46 7.87
N SER A 43 -1.12 33.50 8.33
CA SER A 43 0.22 33.74 8.78
C SER A 43 1.14 33.57 7.59
N GLU A 44 1.46 34.69 6.99
CA GLU A 44 2.56 34.81 6.07
C GLU A 44 3.84 34.48 6.80
N GLY A 45 4.39 33.36 6.45
CA GLY A 45 5.73 32.98 6.82
C GLY A 45 6.43 32.42 5.61
N ALA A 46 6.46 33.16 4.54
CA ALA A 46 7.28 32.82 3.40
C ALA A 46 8.72 33.23 3.70
N SER A 47 9.45 32.28 4.23
CA SER A 47 10.90 32.36 4.16
C SER A 47 11.38 31.18 3.37
N ALA A 48 11.36 31.33 2.07
CA ALA A 48 11.98 30.41 1.15
C ALA A 48 13.48 30.61 1.20
N SER A 49 14.14 29.95 2.08
CA SER A 49 15.57 29.72 1.98
C SER A 49 15.77 28.42 1.23
N LYS A 50 15.96 28.53 -0.05
CA LYS A 50 16.45 27.43 -0.87
C LYS A 50 17.91 27.20 -0.52
N GLU A 51 18.16 26.32 0.40
CA GLU A 51 19.47 25.70 0.48
C GLU A 51 19.41 24.40 -0.33
N PRO A 52 20.31 24.23 -1.32
CA PRO A 52 20.38 23.00 -2.08
C PRO A 52 20.87 21.87 -1.16
N GLY A 53 20.00 20.93 -0.86
CA GLY A 53 20.32 19.75 -0.10
C GLY A 53 19.42 19.45 1.08
N ASN A 54 18.55 20.35 1.46
CA ASN A 54 17.60 20.13 2.54
C ASN A 54 16.19 20.49 2.08
N GLU A 55 15.67 19.70 1.13
CA GLU A 55 14.27 19.79 0.80
C GLU A 55 13.48 19.38 2.03
N LYS A 56 12.87 20.36 2.64
CA LYS A 56 12.01 20.17 3.78
C LYS A 56 10.75 19.43 3.32
N LEU A 57 10.64 18.18 3.70
CA LEU A 57 9.46 17.38 3.43
C LEU A 57 8.22 18.04 4.04
N GLU A 58 7.08 17.90 3.36
CA GLU A 58 5.80 18.26 3.95
C GLU A 58 5.63 17.51 5.28
N LYS A 59 4.94 18.08 6.25
CA LYS A 59 4.87 17.58 7.63
C LYS A 59 4.40 16.13 7.71
N SER A 60 3.34 15.77 6.99
CA SER A 60 2.83 14.39 6.96
C SER A 60 3.81 13.44 6.27
N VAL A 61 4.49 13.90 5.24
CA VAL A 61 5.51 13.15 4.53
C VAL A 61 6.74 12.91 5.40
N ALA A 62 7.19 13.94 6.12
CA ALA A 62 8.32 13.82 7.05
C ALA A 62 8.06 12.78 8.13
N LYS A 63 6.85 12.71 8.65
CA LYS A 63 6.45 11.71 9.64
C LYS A 63 6.52 10.28 9.06
N ALA A 64 6.02 10.09 7.85
CA ALA A 64 6.10 8.80 7.17
C ALA A 64 7.56 8.42 6.86
N TYR A 65 8.37 9.37 6.43
CA TYR A 65 9.79 9.16 6.17
C TYR A 65 10.55 8.71 7.41
N ASP A 66 10.29 9.31 8.56
CA ASP A 66 10.93 8.92 9.82
C ASP A 66 10.66 7.45 10.17
N ILE A 67 9.51 6.94 9.80
CA ILE A 67 9.13 5.55 10.05
C ILE A 67 9.69 4.62 8.96
N PHE A 68 9.52 4.98 7.69
CA PHE A 68 9.74 4.11 6.55
C PHE A 68 11.03 4.40 5.74
N ALA A 69 11.94 5.15 6.32
CA ALA A 69 13.23 5.45 5.68
C ALA A 69 13.97 4.23 5.10
N PRO A 70 13.95 3.04 5.75
CA PRO A 70 14.63 1.86 5.22
C PRO A 70 14.09 1.32 3.90
N VAL A 71 12.82 1.56 3.57
CA VAL A 71 12.19 0.97 2.37
C VAL A 71 12.19 1.89 1.16
N ALA A 72 12.43 3.18 1.35
CA ALA A 72 12.47 4.11 0.22
C ALA A 72 13.41 5.29 0.50
N PRO A 73 14.04 5.86 -0.54
CA PRO A 73 14.97 6.97 -0.36
C PRO A 73 14.22 8.27 -0.07
N LYS A 74 14.92 9.21 0.55
CA LYS A 74 14.40 10.54 0.85
C LYS A 74 13.94 11.29 -0.42
N GLU A 75 14.62 11.09 -1.52
CA GLU A 75 14.29 11.66 -2.81
C GLU A 75 12.90 11.25 -3.30
N LEU A 76 12.49 10.02 -3.03
CA LEU A 76 11.13 9.58 -3.33
C LEU A 76 10.11 10.26 -2.42
N PHE A 77 10.39 10.35 -1.13
CA PHE A 77 9.49 11.05 -0.19
C PHE A 77 9.34 12.54 -0.53
N ALA A 78 10.39 13.17 -1.07
CA ALA A 78 10.34 14.56 -1.51
C ALA A 78 9.35 14.78 -2.67
N LEU A 79 9.02 13.75 -3.43
CA LEU A 79 8.04 13.81 -4.53
C LEU A 79 6.59 13.63 -4.07
N PHE A 80 6.37 13.26 -2.82
CA PHE A 80 5.03 13.16 -2.26
C PHE A 80 4.50 14.51 -1.81
N ASP A 81 3.22 14.76 -2.10
CA ASP A 81 2.50 15.93 -1.60
C ASP A 81 1.99 15.71 -0.18
N ARG A 82 1.60 14.49 0.13
CA ARG A 82 1.05 14.15 1.44
C ARG A 82 1.14 12.66 1.73
N CYS A 83 1.16 12.33 3.01
CA CYS A 83 1.02 10.99 3.52
C CYS A 83 -0.09 10.95 4.58
N ASP A 84 -0.98 9.98 4.47
CA ASP A 84 -2.08 9.79 5.39
C ASP A 84 -1.95 8.45 6.12
N SER A 85 -2.13 8.45 7.42
CA SER A 85 -2.24 7.23 8.20
C SER A 85 -3.57 6.53 7.93
N THR A 86 -3.54 5.22 7.70
CA THR A 86 -4.74 4.42 7.42
C THR A 86 -5.19 3.55 8.59
N GLY A 87 -4.44 3.52 9.65
CA GLY A 87 -4.77 2.72 10.82
C GLY A 87 -3.70 2.81 11.91
N GLY A 88 -3.43 4.02 12.39
CA GLY A 88 -2.36 4.28 13.35
C GLY A 88 -1.02 4.50 12.68
N ASP A 89 0.08 4.16 13.37
CA ASP A 89 1.44 4.39 12.87
C ASP A 89 1.99 3.23 12.03
N ASP A 90 1.18 2.19 11.80
CA ASP A 90 1.62 0.97 11.11
C ASP A 90 1.30 0.94 9.63
N SER A 91 0.48 1.85 9.13
CA SER A 91 0.20 1.95 7.71
C SER A 91 -0.06 3.37 7.26
N TYR A 92 0.50 3.70 6.10
CA TYR A 92 0.40 5.02 5.48
C TYR A 92 0.15 4.89 3.99
N ASN A 93 -0.62 5.82 3.44
CA ASN A 93 -0.72 6.06 2.01
C ASN A 93 -0.07 7.39 1.69
N CYS A 94 0.90 7.38 0.79
CA CYS A 94 1.55 8.57 0.31
C CYS A 94 1.24 8.77 -1.17
N SER A 95 1.08 10.00 -1.61
CA SER A 95 0.80 10.32 -3.00
C SER A 95 1.48 11.58 -3.46
N GLY A 96 1.83 11.61 -4.74
CA GLY A 96 2.40 12.75 -5.40
C GLY A 96 2.05 12.77 -6.89
N PRO A 97 2.04 13.94 -7.53
CA PRO A 97 1.60 14.08 -8.91
C PRO A 97 2.52 13.40 -9.94
N GLU A 98 3.80 13.25 -9.61
CA GLU A 98 4.79 12.65 -10.52
C GLU A 98 4.95 11.15 -10.33
N VAL A 99 4.73 10.66 -9.11
CA VAL A 99 5.05 9.29 -8.73
C VAL A 99 3.82 8.42 -8.46
N GLY A 100 2.66 9.04 -8.29
CA GLY A 100 1.41 8.34 -7.98
C GLY A 100 1.27 7.98 -6.51
N GLN A 101 0.57 6.89 -6.24
CA GLN A 101 0.20 6.48 -4.89
C GLN A 101 1.02 5.29 -4.44
N PHE A 102 1.52 5.37 -3.21
CA PHE A 102 2.28 4.33 -2.54
C PHE A 102 1.62 3.93 -1.24
N GLN A 103 1.76 2.67 -0.88
CA GLN A 103 1.30 2.13 0.39
C GLN A 103 2.50 1.66 1.21
N PHE A 104 2.50 2.02 2.48
CA PHE A 104 3.55 1.65 3.43
C PHE A 104 2.93 0.89 4.60
N PHE A 105 3.58 -0.19 4.99
CA PHE A 105 3.13 -1.02 6.11
C PHE A 105 4.30 -1.34 7.03
N ARG A 106 4.03 -1.38 8.32
CA ARG A 106 4.98 -1.83 9.32
C ARG A 106 4.43 -3.07 10.03
N SER A 107 4.89 -4.24 9.62
CA SER A 107 4.51 -5.54 10.18
C SER A 107 5.54 -6.58 9.76
N HIS A 108 6.19 -7.23 10.73
CA HIS A 108 7.15 -8.30 10.46
C HIS A 108 6.50 -9.50 9.77
N SER A 109 5.28 -9.86 10.16
CA SER A 109 4.49 -10.91 9.50
C SER A 109 4.24 -10.61 8.04
N LYS A 110 3.81 -9.39 7.74
CA LYS A 110 3.53 -8.96 6.38
C LYS A 110 4.80 -8.90 5.54
N ALA A 111 5.89 -8.42 6.11
CA ALA A 111 7.19 -8.39 5.44
C ALA A 111 7.64 -9.79 5.06
N LYS A 112 7.52 -10.75 5.96
CA LYS A 112 7.87 -12.14 5.71
C LYS A 112 6.99 -12.78 4.63
N GLN A 113 5.69 -12.61 4.70
CA GLN A 113 4.75 -13.11 3.71
C GLN A 113 4.99 -12.49 2.33
N THR A 114 5.25 -11.20 2.28
CA THR A 114 5.53 -10.47 1.04
C THR A 114 6.84 -10.95 0.41
N THR A 115 7.86 -11.20 1.21
CA THR A 115 9.12 -11.79 0.73
C THR A 115 8.89 -13.16 0.11
N GLN A 116 8.06 -14.01 0.71
CA GLN A 116 7.71 -15.29 0.14
C GLN A 116 7.01 -15.16 -1.22
N VAL A 117 6.07 -14.24 -1.32
CA VAL A 117 5.39 -13.96 -2.59
C VAL A 117 6.38 -13.54 -3.67
N LEU A 118 7.29 -12.64 -3.37
CA LEU A 118 8.29 -12.16 -4.33
C LEU A 118 9.26 -13.26 -4.77
N THR A 119 9.64 -14.16 -3.88
CA THR A 119 10.66 -15.16 -4.15
C THR A 119 10.12 -16.49 -4.66
N GLU A 120 8.87 -16.81 -4.40
CA GLU A 120 8.29 -18.12 -4.71
C GLU A 120 7.29 -18.12 -5.87
N LEU A 121 6.60 -17.02 -6.12
CA LEU A 121 5.62 -16.96 -7.21
C LEU A 121 6.28 -16.77 -8.57
N ARG A 122 5.78 -17.50 -9.56
CA ARG A 122 6.23 -17.39 -10.95
C ARG A 122 5.97 -16.04 -11.58
N SER A 123 4.92 -15.37 -11.13
CA SER A 123 4.54 -14.04 -11.58
C SER A 123 5.32 -12.92 -10.90
N SER A 124 6.26 -13.27 -10.05
CA SER A 124 7.09 -12.33 -9.30
C SER A 124 8.53 -12.39 -9.79
N GLN A 125 9.22 -11.26 -9.70
CA GLN A 125 10.65 -11.16 -9.95
C GLN A 125 11.33 -10.34 -8.88
N VAL A 126 12.45 -10.85 -8.38
CA VAL A 126 13.33 -10.14 -7.46
C VAL A 126 14.43 -9.47 -8.25
N ILE A 127 14.62 -8.17 -8.03
CA ILE A 127 15.67 -7.38 -8.67
C ILE A 127 16.89 -7.26 -7.76
N GLU A 128 16.64 -7.05 -6.47
CA GLU A 128 17.67 -6.89 -5.47
C GLU A 128 17.28 -7.64 -4.20
N ASP A 129 18.20 -8.40 -3.66
CA ASP A 129 18.04 -9.14 -2.41
C ASP A 129 19.38 -9.15 -1.67
N ASP A 130 19.48 -8.44 -0.57
CA ASP A 130 20.67 -8.42 0.28
C ASP A 130 20.52 -9.25 1.56
N GLY A 131 19.43 -10.01 1.66
CA GLY A 131 19.06 -10.79 2.83
C GLY A 131 17.99 -10.15 3.70
N ASP A 132 18.16 -8.90 4.05
CA ASP A 132 17.18 -8.13 4.84
C ASP A 132 16.25 -7.34 3.95
N ARG A 133 16.78 -6.69 2.92
CA ARG A 133 16.01 -5.87 2.00
C ARG A 133 15.81 -6.59 0.68
N VAL A 134 14.57 -6.75 0.28
CA VAL A 134 14.19 -7.39 -0.99
C VAL A 134 13.39 -6.40 -1.82
N VAL A 135 13.80 -6.22 -3.06
CA VAL A 135 13.13 -5.36 -4.03
C VAL A 135 12.73 -6.19 -5.23
N GLY A 136 11.49 -6.08 -5.62
CA GLY A 136 10.98 -6.80 -6.77
C GLY A 136 9.59 -6.35 -7.17
N TRP A 137 8.98 -7.11 -8.04
CA TRP A 137 7.64 -6.82 -8.52
C TRP A 137 6.89 -8.11 -8.85
N SER A 138 5.58 -8.05 -8.79
CA SER A 138 4.67 -9.13 -9.14
C SER A 138 3.69 -8.66 -10.18
N THR A 139 3.27 -9.54 -11.08
CA THR A 139 2.21 -9.23 -12.04
C THR A 139 0.92 -9.94 -11.70
N LEU A 140 -0.17 -9.21 -11.85
CA LEU A 140 -1.52 -9.72 -11.72
C LEU A 140 -2.35 -9.15 -12.89
N GLY A 141 -2.49 -9.95 -13.95
CA GLY A 141 -3.10 -9.45 -15.18
C GLY A 141 -2.28 -8.34 -15.83
N THR A 142 -2.88 -7.19 -16.02
CA THR A 142 -2.24 -5.99 -16.57
C THR A 142 -1.70 -5.05 -15.50
N THR A 143 -1.76 -5.46 -14.25
CA THR A 143 -1.24 -4.69 -13.12
C THR A 143 0.06 -5.28 -12.63
N ALA A 144 1.04 -4.45 -12.41
CA ALA A 144 2.26 -4.81 -11.71
C ALA A 144 2.28 -4.16 -10.32
N VAL A 145 2.71 -4.92 -9.33
CA VAL A 145 2.88 -4.42 -7.96
C VAL A 145 4.38 -4.36 -7.67
N ILE A 146 4.89 -3.16 -7.60
CA ILE A 146 6.26 -2.91 -7.17
C ILE A 146 6.31 -3.03 -5.66
N THR A 147 7.27 -3.77 -5.15
CA THR A 147 7.36 -4.08 -3.72
C THR A 147 8.78 -3.94 -3.22
N VAL A 148 8.93 -3.25 -2.10
CA VAL A 148 10.16 -3.21 -1.32
C VAL A 148 9.85 -3.73 0.08
N VAL A 149 10.64 -4.68 0.54
CA VAL A 149 10.50 -5.26 1.87
C VAL A 149 11.79 -5.05 2.64
N ASP A 150 11.66 -4.62 3.89
CA ASP A 150 12.75 -4.65 4.86
C ASP A 150 12.38 -5.63 5.98
N ASN A 151 13.00 -6.80 5.98
CA ASN A 151 12.73 -7.85 6.96
C ASN A 151 13.36 -7.57 8.32
N LYS A 152 14.39 -6.75 8.37
CA LYS A 152 15.03 -6.36 9.62
C LYS A 152 14.13 -5.47 10.45
N GLU A 153 13.53 -4.46 9.82
CA GLU A 153 12.64 -3.50 10.47
C GLU A 153 11.16 -3.89 10.37
N GLY A 154 10.84 -4.90 9.53
CA GLY A 154 9.47 -5.34 9.33
C GLY A 154 8.63 -4.34 8.58
N MET A 155 9.12 -3.84 7.46
CA MET A 155 8.46 -2.81 6.66
C MET A 155 8.19 -3.28 5.24
N VAL A 156 7.10 -2.82 4.66
CA VAL A 156 6.72 -3.11 3.27
C VAL A 156 6.26 -1.83 2.60
N MET A 157 6.76 -1.58 1.40
CA MET A 157 6.26 -0.53 0.51
C MET A 157 5.72 -1.18 -0.76
N GLN A 158 4.57 -0.73 -1.21
CA GLN A 158 3.96 -1.23 -2.44
C GLN A 158 3.43 -0.10 -3.29
N GLN A 159 3.57 -0.26 -4.61
CA GLN A 159 2.94 0.59 -5.60
C GLN A 159 2.35 -0.25 -6.71
N MET A 160 1.11 0.03 -7.10
CA MET A 160 0.47 -0.56 -8.26
C MET A 160 0.67 0.31 -9.48
N ILE A 161 1.11 -0.31 -10.58
CA ILE A 161 1.25 0.35 -11.89
C ILE A 161 0.59 -0.50 -12.97
N SER A 162 0.31 0.11 -14.11
CA SER A 162 -0.12 -0.63 -15.30
C SER A 162 1.09 -1.17 -16.02
N SER A 163 1.20 -2.49 -16.11
CA SER A 163 2.31 -3.15 -16.81
C SER A 163 2.28 -2.94 -18.33
N ASP A 164 1.15 -2.52 -18.86
CA ASP A 164 1.01 -2.17 -20.28
C ASP A 164 1.60 -0.78 -20.61
N GLN A 165 1.70 0.08 -19.63
CA GLN A 165 2.15 1.47 -19.81
C GLN A 165 3.55 1.73 -19.26
N GLU A 166 3.95 1.00 -18.23
CA GLU A 166 5.22 1.18 -17.56
C GLU A 166 5.90 -0.17 -17.32
N ASP A 167 7.22 -0.20 -17.50
CA ASP A 167 8.02 -1.36 -17.14
C ASP A 167 8.32 -1.33 -15.63
N PRO A 168 7.93 -2.36 -14.88
CA PRO A 168 8.13 -2.37 -13.43
C PRO A 168 9.60 -2.28 -13.01
N GLU A 169 10.49 -2.96 -13.71
CA GLU A 169 11.91 -2.95 -13.42
C GLU A 169 12.54 -1.57 -13.64
N GLU A 170 12.22 -0.93 -14.75
CA GLU A 170 12.67 0.43 -15.04
C GLU A 170 12.11 1.43 -14.01
N LYS A 171 10.85 1.27 -13.65
CA LYS A 171 10.20 2.11 -12.64
C LYS A 171 10.92 2.01 -11.29
N ILE A 172 11.27 0.80 -10.88
CA ILE A 172 12.01 0.55 -9.63
C ILE A 172 13.36 1.30 -9.64
N LYS A 173 14.08 1.22 -10.75
CA LYS A 173 15.37 1.90 -10.91
C LYS A 173 15.22 3.42 -10.96
N GLU A 174 14.21 3.90 -11.67
CA GLU A 174 13.89 5.33 -11.77
C GLU A 174 13.55 5.94 -10.42
N LEU A 175 12.81 5.21 -9.59
CA LEU A 175 12.47 5.64 -8.24
C LEU A 175 13.63 5.54 -7.24
N GLY A 176 14.75 4.97 -7.64
CA GLY A 176 15.90 4.80 -6.77
C GLY A 176 15.75 3.68 -5.73
N LEU A 177 14.84 2.74 -5.96
CA LEU A 177 14.57 1.62 -5.04
C LEU A 177 15.56 0.49 -5.17
N ALA A 178 16.17 0.32 -6.33
CA ALA A 178 17.24 -0.62 -6.61
C ALA A 178 18.30 0.01 -7.50
N LYS A 179 19.51 -0.55 -7.47
CA LYS A 179 20.65 -0.10 -8.29
C LYS A 179 20.70 -0.77 -9.65
#